data_83a2d0b3179eb0f78edaa76de9297cfd
#
_entry.id   83a2d0b3179eb0f78edaa76de9297cfd
#
_cell.length_a   1.000
_cell.length_b   1.000
_cell.length_c   1.000
_cell.angle_alpha   90.00
_cell.angle_beta   90.00
_cell.angle_gamma   90.00
#
_symmetry.space_group_name_H-M   'P 1'
#
loop_
_entity.id
_entity.type
_entity.pdbx_description
1 polymer ?
#
loop_
_entity_poly.entity_id
_entity_poly.type
_entity_poly.pdbx_seq_one_letter_code
_entity_poly.pdbx_strand_id
1 'polypeptide(L)'
;YNELLIILGVLIDNSMESIADNEEGKIVVYLYLNTDENILLCQVYDNGCGISKDILKNVFERGYSTKGENRGYGLNAVDTIVKKYNGLIDVESEVSKTKFTIEIPIKEEQ
;
A
#
# COMPACT_ATOMS: atom_id res chain seq x y z
N TYR A 1 -8.39 -14.32 -1.00
CA TYR A 1 -7.38 -14.46 0.07
C TYR A 1 -5.97 -14.26 -0.46
N ASN A 2 -5.63 -14.91 -1.57
CA ASN A 2 -4.30 -14.76 -2.14
C ASN A 2 -4.03 -13.33 -2.56
N GLU A 3 -5.05 -12.64 -3.04
CA GLU A 3 -4.91 -11.25 -3.47
C GLU A 3 -4.67 -10.31 -2.30
N LEU A 4 -5.27 -10.57 -1.15
CA LEU A 4 -4.97 -9.79 0.05
C LEU A 4 -3.52 -9.99 0.48
N LEU A 5 -3.01 -11.20 0.38
CA LEU A 5 -1.61 -11.49 0.68
C LEU A 5 -0.68 -10.77 -0.28
N ILE A 6 -1.04 -10.66 -1.55
CA ILE A 6 -0.26 -9.89 -2.52
C ILE A 6 -0.22 -8.42 -2.13
N ILE A 7 -1.36 -7.84 -1.80
CA ILE A 7 -1.44 -6.45 -1.37
C ILE A 7 -0.56 -6.20 -0.16
N LEU A 8 -0.73 -6.99 0.88
CA LEU A 8 0.06 -6.82 2.11
C LEU A 8 1.55 -7.04 1.87
N GLY A 9 1.89 -8.06 1.09
CA GLY A 9 3.29 -8.35 0.79
C GLY A 9 3.98 -7.19 0.08
N VAL A 10 3.32 -6.63 -0.93
CA VAL A 10 3.88 -5.49 -1.68
C VAL A 10 4.05 -4.27 -0.78
N LEU A 11 3.02 -3.94 0.00
CA LEU A 11 3.08 -2.76 0.86
C LEU A 11 4.14 -2.90 1.94
N ILE A 12 4.24 -4.08 2.54
CA ILE A 12 5.24 -4.34 3.57
C ILE A 12 6.65 -4.30 2.96
N ASP A 13 6.85 -4.90 1.80
CA ASP A 13 8.15 -4.85 1.13
C ASP A 13 8.58 -3.42 0.83
N ASN A 14 7.65 -2.60 0.35
CA ASN A 14 7.95 -1.20 0.09
C ASN A 14 8.34 -0.47 1.37
N SER A 15 7.62 -0.73 2.46
CA SER A 15 7.95 -0.14 3.76
C SER A 15 9.30 -0.60 4.27
N MET A 16 9.64 -1.88 4.11
CA MET A 16 10.94 -2.41 4.52
C MET A 16 12.07 -1.74 3.76
N GLU A 17 11.91 -1.52 2.46
CA GLU A 17 12.92 -0.80 1.68
C GLU A 17 13.02 0.66 2.10
N SER A 18 11.89 1.29 2.43
CA SER A 18 11.86 2.67 2.87
C SER A 18 12.62 2.89 4.17
N ILE A 19 12.61 1.92 5.08
CA ILE A 19 13.28 2.03 6.37
C ILE A 19 14.65 1.37 6.41
N ALA A 20 15.14 0.83 5.29
CA ALA A 20 16.34 -0.01 5.26
C ALA A 20 17.57 0.65 5.88
N ASP A 21 17.72 1.96 5.71
CA ASP A 21 18.85 2.70 6.24
C ASP A 21 18.54 3.42 7.56
N ASN A 22 17.41 3.10 8.18
CA ASN A 22 16.96 3.74 9.40
C ASN A 22 17.05 2.75 10.56
N GLU A 23 17.99 2.96 11.48
CA GLU A 23 18.17 2.08 12.62
C GLU A 23 16.95 2.04 13.55
N GLU A 24 16.13 3.07 13.52
CA GLU A 24 14.90 3.14 14.29
C GLU A 24 13.67 2.96 13.42
N GLY A 25 13.82 2.31 12.28
CA GLY A 25 12.73 2.08 11.35
C GLY A 25 11.60 1.29 11.98
N LYS A 26 10.38 1.71 11.70
CA LYS A 26 9.17 1.05 12.20
C LYS A 26 8.16 0.91 11.10
N ILE A 27 7.47 -0.22 11.12
CA ILE A 27 6.35 -0.49 10.21
C ILE A 27 5.17 -0.89 11.08
N VAL A 28 4.02 -0.28 10.84
CA VAL A 28 2.78 -0.63 11.53
C VAL A 28 1.76 -1.04 10.49
N VAL A 29 1.19 -2.22 10.67
CA VAL A 29 0.13 -2.72 9.80
C VAL A 29 -1.16 -2.74 10.62
N TYR A 30 -2.20 -2.13 10.08
CA TYR A 30 -3.50 -2.07 10.71
C TYR A 30 -4.53 -2.70 9.78
N LEU A 31 -5.26 -3.67 10.30
CA LEU A 31 -6.36 -4.31 9.58
C LEU A 31 -7.62 -4.17 10.41
N TYR A 32 -8.67 -3.67 9.79
CA TYR A 32 -9.94 -3.51 10.47
C TYR A 32 -11.08 -3.90 9.55
N LEU A 33 -11.96 -4.75 10.05
CA LEU A 33 -13.17 -5.13 9.33
C LEU A 33 -14.34 -4.37 9.94
N ASN A 34 -14.90 -3.46 9.15
CA ASN A 34 -16.11 -2.74 9.55
C ASN A 34 -17.32 -3.53 9.07
N THR A 35 -17.95 -4.25 10.01
CA THR A 35 -19.07 -5.12 9.67
C THR A 35 -20.35 -4.35 9.38
N ASP A 36 -20.48 -3.14 9.90
CA ASP A 36 -21.66 -2.31 9.64
C ASP A 36 -21.68 -1.81 8.20
N GLU A 37 -20.51 -1.49 7.65
CA GLU A 37 -20.38 -0.99 6.30
C GLU A 37 -19.88 -2.03 5.31
N ASN A 38 -19.51 -3.21 5.79
CA ASN A 38 -18.91 -4.29 4.98
C ASN A 38 -17.68 -3.82 4.22
N ILE A 39 -16.77 -3.17 4.95
CA ILE A 39 -15.52 -2.68 4.38
C ILE A 39 -14.35 -3.24 5.17
N LEU A 40 -13.36 -3.74 4.45
CA LEU A 40 -12.07 -4.09 5.02
C LEU A 40 -11.13 -2.91 4.84
N LEU A 41 -10.61 -2.39 5.95
CA LEU A 41 -9.63 -1.32 5.94
C LEU A 41 -8.26 -1.90 6.22
N CYS A 42 -7.30 -1.57 5.37
CA CYS A 42 -5.91 -1.97 5.55
C CYS A 42 -5.04 -0.72 5.48
N GLN A 43 -4.20 -0.52 6.49
CA GLN A 43 -3.26 0.59 6.49
C GLN A 43 -1.87 0.08 6.80
N VAL A 44 -0.88 0.58 6.07
CA VAL A 44 0.52 0.26 6.31
C VAL A 44 1.27 1.58 6.46
N TYR A 45 1.87 1.77 7.62
CA TYR A 45 2.62 2.97 7.97
C TYR A 45 4.09 2.64 8.08
N ASP A 46 4.95 3.57 7.66
CA ASP A 46 6.37 3.46 7.99
C ASP A 46 6.94 4.85 8.28
N ASN A 47 8.07 4.87 8.98
CA ASN A 47 8.80 6.09 9.28
C ASN A 47 10.07 6.21 8.43
N GLY A 48 10.01 5.70 7.20
CA GLY A 48 11.14 5.76 6.27
C GLY A 48 11.34 7.11 5.62
N CYS A 49 11.92 7.09 4.44
CA CYS A 49 12.33 8.31 3.74
C CYS A 49 11.17 9.14 3.16
N GLY A 50 9.98 8.58 3.10
CA GLY A 50 8.86 9.25 2.47
C GLY A 50 8.93 9.19 0.94
N ILE A 51 7.92 9.77 0.30
CA ILE A 51 7.82 9.80 -1.16
C ILE A 51 7.54 11.24 -1.57
N SER A 52 8.32 11.78 -2.51
CA SER A 52 8.11 13.15 -2.98
C SER A 52 6.78 13.26 -3.74
N LYS A 53 6.24 14.47 -3.81
CA LYS A 53 4.96 14.70 -4.50
C LYS A 53 5.04 14.35 -5.99
N ASP A 54 6.17 14.58 -6.61
CA ASP A 54 6.35 14.26 -8.02
C ASP A 54 6.29 12.75 -8.27
N ILE A 55 6.85 11.99 -7.36
CA ILE A 55 6.83 10.53 -7.43
C ILE A 55 5.45 9.99 -7.10
N LEU A 56 4.76 10.60 -6.12
CA LEU A 56 3.42 10.16 -5.73
C LEU A 56 2.43 10.12 -6.89
N LYS A 57 2.55 11.04 -7.83
CA LYS A 57 1.65 11.10 -8.99
C LYS A 57 1.67 9.81 -9.80
N ASN A 58 2.80 9.12 -9.83
CA ASN A 58 3.02 7.99 -10.73
C ASN A 58 3.27 6.68 -10.02
N VAL A 59 3.15 6.62 -8.69
CA VAL A 59 3.60 5.44 -7.94
C VAL A 59 2.81 4.18 -8.30
N PHE A 60 1.59 4.32 -8.79
CA PHE A 60 0.77 3.18 -9.17
C PHE A 60 0.85 2.83 -10.65
N GLU A 61 1.60 3.58 -11.44
CA GLU A 61 1.76 3.27 -12.84
C GLU A 61 2.61 2.02 -13.04
N ARG A 62 2.18 1.20 -13.97
CA ARG A 62 2.91 -0.04 -14.28
C ARG A 62 4.32 0.29 -14.77
N GLY A 63 5.30 -0.34 -14.16
CA GLY A 63 6.70 -0.16 -14.52
C GLY A 63 7.36 1.05 -13.90
N TYR A 64 6.60 1.94 -13.24
CA TYR A 64 7.19 3.10 -12.59
C TYR A 64 7.91 2.70 -11.31
N SER A 65 9.16 3.08 -11.16
CA SER A 65 9.91 2.80 -9.95
C SER A 65 11.16 3.66 -9.85
N THR A 66 11.47 4.06 -8.63
CA THR A 66 12.74 4.70 -8.31
C THR A 66 13.75 3.71 -7.76
N LYS A 67 13.36 2.42 -7.66
CA LYS A 67 14.17 1.38 -7.01
C LYS A 67 14.83 0.40 -7.98
N GLY A 68 14.54 0.50 -9.27
CA GLY A 68 15.09 -0.40 -10.27
C GLY A 68 14.05 -0.87 -11.28
N GLU A 69 14.49 -1.56 -12.30
CA GLU A 69 13.66 -1.89 -13.46
C GLU A 69 12.44 -2.75 -13.17
N ASN A 70 12.50 -3.62 -12.19
CA ASN A 70 11.42 -4.58 -11.93
C ASN A 70 10.58 -4.24 -10.70
N ARG A 71 10.72 -3.03 -10.20
CA ARG A 71 10.09 -2.67 -8.91
C ARG A 71 8.76 -1.94 -9.05
N GLY A 72 8.48 -1.36 -10.20
CA GLY A 72 7.27 -0.57 -10.41
C GLY A 72 6.01 -1.39 -10.61
N TYR A 73 6.11 -2.71 -10.70
CA TYR A 73 4.97 -3.57 -10.96
C TYR A 73 4.18 -3.93 -9.70
N GLY A 74 4.82 -3.88 -8.54
CA GLY A 74 4.16 -4.24 -7.29
C GLY A 74 2.98 -3.35 -6.96
N LEU A 75 3.18 -2.03 -6.93
CA LEU A 75 2.10 -1.10 -6.63
C LEU A 75 1.03 -1.07 -7.71
N ASN A 76 1.43 -1.25 -8.97
CA ASN A 76 0.44 -1.38 -10.04
C ASN A 76 -0.45 -2.61 -9.83
N ALA A 77 0.13 -3.72 -9.40
CA ALA A 77 -0.63 -4.93 -9.09
C ALA A 77 -1.61 -4.68 -7.94
N VAL A 78 -1.18 -3.96 -6.89
CA VAL A 78 -2.07 -3.60 -5.78
C VAL A 78 -3.23 -2.76 -6.27
N ASP A 79 -2.94 -1.73 -7.05
CA ASP A 79 -3.98 -0.85 -7.61
C ASP A 79 -4.98 -1.64 -8.46
N THR A 80 -4.48 -2.55 -9.29
CA THR A 80 -5.32 -3.39 -10.14
C THR A 80 -6.25 -4.26 -9.30
N ILE A 81 -5.73 -4.89 -8.26
CA ILE A 81 -6.54 -5.75 -7.38
C ILE A 81 -7.60 -4.91 -6.65
N VAL A 82 -7.20 -3.78 -6.10
CA VAL A 82 -8.12 -2.90 -5.36
C VAL A 82 -9.28 -2.47 -6.26
N LYS A 83 -8.98 -2.06 -7.49
CA LYS A 83 -10.02 -1.65 -8.43
C LYS A 83 -10.92 -2.79 -8.86
N LYS A 84 -10.38 -3.99 -8.96
CA LYS A 84 -11.17 -5.18 -9.29
C LYS A 84 -12.31 -5.40 -8.29
N TYR A 85 -12.08 -5.05 -7.03
CA TYR A 85 -13.07 -5.20 -5.97
C TYR A 85 -13.82 -3.90 -5.66
N ASN A 86 -13.70 -2.91 -6.53
CA ASN A 86 -14.34 -1.60 -6.34
C ASN A 86 -13.86 -0.90 -5.08
N GLY A 87 -12.61 -1.14 -4.71
CA GLY A 87 -12.01 -0.52 -3.55
C GLY A 87 -11.35 0.80 -3.84
N LEU A 88 -10.77 1.37 -2.80
CA LEU A 88 -10.05 2.63 -2.87
C LEU A 88 -8.64 2.43 -2.33
N ILE A 89 -7.69 3.12 -2.93
CA ILE A 89 -6.32 3.12 -2.45
C ILE A 89 -5.84 4.57 -2.38
N ASP A 90 -5.18 4.90 -1.28
CA ASP A 90 -4.64 6.22 -1.06
C ASP A 90 -3.26 6.12 -0.45
N VAL A 91 -2.41 7.09 -0.74
CA VAL A 91 -1.09 7.18 -0.15
C VAL A 91 -0.85 8.60 0.32
N GLU A 92 -0.42 8.73 1.57
CA GLU A 92 -0.01 10.01 2.14
C GLU A 92 1.45 9.88 2.53
N SER A 93 2.25 10.86 2.18
CA SER A 93 3.67 10.82 2.51
C SER A 93 4.18 12.21 2.88
N GLU A 94 4.97 12.22 3.94
CA GLU A 94 5.69 13.39 4.42
C GLU A 94 7.11 12.94 4.74
N VAL A 95 7.97 13.87 5.09
CA VAL A 95 9.32 13.51 5.51
C VAL A 95 9.22 12.56 6.70
N SER A 96 9.88 11.42 6.60
CA SER A 96 9.93 10.38 7.62
C SER A 96 8.58 9.73 7.94
N LYS A 97 7.63 9.77 7.01
CA LYS A 97 6.32 9.17 7.26
C LYS A 97 5.61 8.85 5.94
N THR A 98 5.20 7.61 5.79
CA THR A 98 4.41 7.18 4.64
C THR A 98 3.28 6.29 5.14
N LYS A 99 2.07 6.52 4.62
CA LYS A 99 0.91 5.72 4.95
C LYS A 99 0.17 5.33 3.67
N PHE A 100 0.01 4.04 3.44
CA PHE A 100 -0.89 3.51 2.42
C PHE A 100 -2.19 3.11 3.10
N THR A 101 -3.30 3.49 2.51
CA THR A 101 -4.63 3.13 3.00
C THR A 101 -5.38 2.44 1.89
N ILE A 102 -5.95 1.28 2.19
CA ILE A 102 -6.74 0.52 1.23
C ILE A 102 -8.08 0.19 1.88
N GLU A 103 -9.15 0.46 1.16
CA GLU A 103 -10.50 0.09 1.57
C GLU A 103 -11.07 -0.84 0.51
N ILE A 104 -11.53 -2.00 0.93
CA ILE A 104 -12.12 -2.99 0.03
C ILE A 104 -13.52 -3.33 0.51
N PRO A 105 -14.56 -3.08 -0.32
CA PRO A 105 -15.89 -3.52 0.01
C PRO A 105 -15.96 -5.04 0.03
N ILE A 106 -16.58 -5.58 1.06
CA ILE A 106 -16.76 -7.02 1.19
C ILE A 106 -18.21 -7.34 0.89
N LYS A 107 -18.44 -8.18 -0.10
CA LYS A 107 -19.78 -8.62 -0.42
C LYS A 107 -20.12 -9.83 0.43
N GLU A 108 -21.28 -9.81 1.02
CA GLU A 108 -21.76 -10.98 1.71
C GLU A 108 -22.17 -12.04 0.68
N GLU A 109 -21.77 -13.27 0.95
CA GLU A 109 -22.23 -14.40 0.17
C GLU A 109 -23.70 -14.64 0.49
N GLN A 110 -24.50 -14.78 -0.52
CA GLN A 110 -25.94 -15.02 -0.35
C GLN A 110 -26.26 -16.47 -0.52
#